data_f0e729673f97b77ee0882f8f2abd31d9
#
_entry.id   f0e729673f97b77ee0882f8f2abd31d9
#
_cell.length_a   1.000
_cell.length_b   1.000
_cell.length_c   1.000
_cell.angle_alpha   90.00
_cell.angle_beta   90.00
_cell.angle_gamma   90.00
#
_symmetry.space_group_name_H-M   'P 1'
#
loop_
_entity.id
_entity.type
_entity.pdbx_description
1 polymer ?
#
loop_
_entity_poly.entity_id
_entity_poly.type
_entity_poly.pdbx_seq_one_letter_code
_entity_poly.pdbx_strand_id
1 'polypeptide(L)'
;LYYPHFGLKEPPFKITPNTDFFFSGGNRGAVLDALVYAITNGEGIIKVVGEVGSGKTMLCRMLQTILPEKIESVYLANPSVAPEDVLYAIAFELQLKVPKNADRLKVMQLLQSHLLNRHAEGRQVVIFVEEAQGMPLATLEEIRLLSNLETKQDKLLQIVLFGQPELDANLSETHIRQLRERITHSFHLEPLGTKDIGEYLISRLRAAGYHGPHLFSIAAIKKLSAAAEGLARRVNILADKSLLAAYADNVYQVTPKHVKAAIQDSEFGRKTTNYKRYFIGASFLIGLFAAATGYAWWQYQHQPKAAVVNNVVAAVSTPLASPATPSFIDQSILNNQTTTMPAAKSVASTLTPAVPASVGEVRSLVDKRLEVTKSHLLSASPSTITLQIKSLLTDAKLSGEQNKDDQLKVELARISQQLEIDNIYLYRKIQNDET
;
A
#
# COMPACT_ATOMS: atom_id res chain seq x y z
N LEU A 1 -12.17 -22.85 18.70
CA LEU A 1 -11.46 -24.10 18.99
C LEU A 1 -10.77 -24.08 20.35
N TYR A 2 -9.91 -23.10 20.64
CA TYR A 2 -9.10 -23.03 21.87
C TYR A 2 -9.77 -22.28 23.04
N TYR A 3 -10.92 -21.65 22.85
CA TYR A 3 -11.55 -20.77 23.85
C TYR A 3 -11.87 -21.49 25.16
N PRO A 4 -12.52 -22.69 25.15
CA PRO A 4 -12.80 -23.40 26.39
C PRO A 4 -11.54 -23.81 27.14
N HIS A 5 -10.45 -24.16 26.43
CA HIS A 5 -9.18 -24.55 27.04
C HIS A 5 -8.59 -23.41 27.90
N PHE A 6 -8.69 -22.18 27.43
CA PHE A 6 -8.21 -21.02 28.17
C PHE A 6 -9.29 -20.34 29.04
N GLY A 7 -10.51 -20.86 29.09
CA GLY A 7 -11.61 -20.24 29.84
C GLY A 7 -12.10 -18.92 29.23
N LEU A 8 -12.00 -18.80 27.91
CA LEU A 8 -12.47 -17.64 27.15
C LEU A 8 -13.93 -17.84 26.73
N LYS A 9 -14.74 -16.78 26.81
CA LYS A 9 -16.13 -16.77 26.34
C LYS A 9 -16.25 -16.49 24.85
N GLU A 10 -15.33 -15.66 24.32
CA GLU A 10 -15.29 -15.28 22.91
C GLU A 10 -13.85 -15.04 22.41
N PRO A 11 -13.63 -14.90 21.09
CA PRO A 11 -12.31 -14.65 20.53
C PRO A 11 -11.73 -13.31 21.01
N PRO A 12 -10.59 -13.30 21.74
CA PRO A 12 -10.01 -12.08 22.29
C PRO A 12 -9.35 -11.19 21.21
N PHE A 13 -8.86 -11.79 20.12
CA PHE A 13 -7.99 -11.13 19.15
C PHE A 13 -8.62 -11.00 17.77
N LYS A 14 -9.97 -10.81 17.70
CA LYS A 14 -10.66 -10.51 16.44
C LYS A 14 -10.04 -9.27 15.78
N ILE A 15 -9.87 -9.31 14.46
CA ILE A 15 -9.36 -8.20 13.66
C ILE A 15 -10.44 -7.15 13.44
N THR A 16 -11.72 -7.57 13.33
CA THR A 16 -12.85 -6.66 13.20
C THR A 16 -12.96 -5.77 14.44
N PRO A 17 -13.01 -4.44 14.26
CA PRO A 17 -13.13 -3.53 15.39
C PRO A 17 -14.43 -3.76 16.17
N ASN A 18 -14.31 -3.95 17.48
CA ASN A 18 -15.42 -3.99 18.45
C ASN A 18 -15.06 -3.05 19.61
N THR A 19 -15.91 -2.07 19.88
CA THR A 19 -15.68 -1.02 20.88
C THR A 19 -15.56 -1.55 22.29
N ASP A 20 -16.18 -2.69 22.63
CA ASP A 20 -16.03 -3.35 23.93
C ASP A 20 -14.61 -3.79 24.23
N PHE A 21 -13.82 -3.95 23.20
CA PHE A 21 -12.41 -4.31 23.26
C PHE A 21 -11.46 -3.11 23.08
N PHE A 22 -11.96 -1.89 23.23
CA PHE A 22 -11.11 -0.71 23.12
C PHE A 22 -10.06 -0.68 24.22
N PHE A 23 -8.83 -0.40 23.81
CA PHE A 23 -7.69 -0.25 24.72
C PHE A 23 -7.23 1.20 24.75
N SER A 24 -7.34 1.85 25.89
CA SER A 24 -6.98 3.25 26.09
C SER A 24 -5.49 3.49 26.35
N GLY A 25 -4.69 2.42 26.53
CA GLY A 25 -3.26 2.52 26.79
C GLY A 25 -2.43 2.97 25.58
N GLY A 26 -1.15 3.16 25.81
CA GLY A 26 -0.32 3.92 24.89
C GLY A 26 -0.80 5.38 24.86
N ASN A 27 -0.98 5.95 23.67
CA ASN A 27 -1.56 7.30 23.55
C ASN A 27 -3.05 7.30 23.11
N ARG A 28 -3.71 6.14 23.00
CA ARG A 28 -5.05 6.03 22.38
C ARG A 28 -6.15 6.72 23.19
N GLY A 29 -6.11 6.56 24.52
CA GLY A 29 -7.05 7.23 25.41
C GLY A 29 -6.91 8.74 25.35
N ALA A 30 -5.69 9.25 25.48
CA ALA A 30 -5.41 10.68 25.41
C ALA A 30 -5.82 11.29 24.04
N VAL A 31 -5.56 10.57 22.94
CA VAL A 31 -6.00 11.01 21.59
C VAL A 31 -7.51 11.00 21.49
N LEU A 32 -8.19 9.98 22.05
CA LEU A 32 -9.65 9.90 22.08
C LEU A 32 -10.26 11.09 22.82
N ASP A 33 -9.78 11.38 24.01
CA ASP A 33 -10.26 12.48 24.86
C ASP A 33 -10.04 13.84 24.16
N ALA A 34 -8.86 14.02 23.57
CA ALA A 34 -8.55 15.23 22.82
C ALA A 34 -9.43 15.41 21.57
N LEU A 35 -9.76 14.31 20.87
CA LEU A 35 -10.68 14.32 19.74
C LEU A 35 -12.11 14.68 20.17
N VAL A 36 -12.60 14.09 21.27
CA VAL A 36 -13.93 14.44 21.82
C VAL A 36 -13.96 15.92 22.17
N TYR A 37 -12.91 16.44 22.80
CA TYR A 37 -12.80 17.87 23.12
C TYR A 37 -12.84 18.75 21.87
N ALA A 38 -11.98 18.48 20.88
CA ALA A 38 -11.89 19.27 19.66
C ALA A 38 -13.20 19.24 18.84
N ILE A 39 -13.84 18.07 18.75
CA ILE A 39 -15.14 17.92 18.05
C ILE A 39 -16.23 18.68 18.80
N THR A 40 -16.30 18.60 20.13
CA THR A 40 -17.34 19.26 20.92
C THR A 40 -17.22 20.78 20.88
N ASN A 41 -16.00 21.30 20.72
CA ASN A 41 -15.73 22.75 20.65
C ASN A 41 -15.87 23.34 19.24
N GLY A 42 -16.15 22.53 18.24
CA GLY A 42 -16.43 23.06 16.90
C GLY A 42 -15.18 23.44 16.09
N GLU A 43 -14.04 22.83 16.34
CA GLU A 43 -12.77 23.23 15.77
C GLU A 43 -12.46 22.64 14.38
N GLY A 44 -13.14 23.10 13.35
CA GLY A 44 -12.71 23.00 11.96
C GLY A 44 -12.33 21.58 11.45
N ILE A 45 -11.12 21.42 10.92
CA ILE A 45 -10.61 20.16 10.39
C ILE A 45 -9.59 19.55 11.34
N ILE A 46 -9.81 18.30 11.68
CA ILE A 46 -8.95 17.53 12.56
C ILE A 46 -8.31 16.39 11.75
N LYS A 47 -7.05 16.08 12.00
CA LYS A 47 -6.33 14.99 11.34
C LYS A 47 -5.84 13.97 12.37
N VAL A 48 -6.03 12.69 12.07
CA VAL A 48 -5.52 11.57 12.85
C VAL A 48 -4.70 10.66 11.94
N VAL A 49 -3.40 10.58 12.18
CA VAL A 49 -2.48 9.79 11.38
C VAL A 49 -1.93 8.62 12.18
N GLY A 50 -1.71 7.50 11.53
CA GLY A 50 -1.07 6.33 12.12
C GLY A 50 -0.89 5.22 11.09
N GLU A 51 0.04 4.34 11.35
CA GLU A 51 0.36 3.20 10.49
C GLU A 51 -0.83 2.26 10.28
N VAL A 52 -0.75 1.44 9.23
CA VAL A 52 -1.74 0.37 8.99
C VAL A 52 -1.82 -0.56 10.20
N GLY A 53 -3.02 -0.71 10.75
CA GLY A 53 -3.22 -1.56 11.94
C GLY A 53 -2.85 -0.92 13.27
N SER A 54 -2.62 0.41 13.33
CA SER A 54 -2.42 1.16 14.59
C SER A 54 -3.69 1.28 15.44
N GLY A 55 -4.88 1.12 14.83
CA GLY A 55 -6.18 1.21 15.51
C GLY A 55 -7.01 2.44 15.15
N LYS A 56 -6.74 3.15 14.06
CA LYS A 56 -7.51 4.32 13.59
C LYS A 56 -9.01 4.04 13.48
N THR A 57 -9.39 2.96 12.78
CA THR A 57 -10.79 2.54 12.63
C THR A 57 -11.47 2.24 13.97
N MET A 58 -10.74 1.65 14.93
CA MET A 58 -11.24 1.42 16.27
C MET A 58 -11.53 2.76 16.98
N LEU A 59 -10.61 3.71 16.86
CA LEU A 59 -10.76 5.05 17.42
C LEU A 59 -11.94 5.79 16.80
N CYS A 60 -12.10 5.72 15.48
CA CYS A 60 -13.23 6.30 14.76
C CYS A 60 -14.58 5.74 15.26
N ARG A 61 -14.69 4.42 15.38
CA ARG A 61 -15.91 3.77 15.90
C ARG A 61 -16.17 4.12 17.37
N MET A 62 -15.10 4.21 18.16
CA MET A 62 -15.24 4.62 19.56
C MET A 62 -15.79 6.03 19.67
N LEU A 63 -15.30 6.97 18.85
CA LEU A 63 -15.86 8.34 18.77
C LEU A 63 -17.35 8.34 18.44
N GLN A 64 -17.77 7.55 17.46
CA GLN A 64 -19.21 7.44 17.09
C GLN A 64 -20.07 6.93 18.26
N THR A 65 -19.49 6.14 19.16
CA THR A 65 -20.20 5.59 20.32
C THR A 65 -20.28 6.56 21.49
N ILE A 66 -19.23 7.37 21.71
CA ILE A 66 -19.12 8.20 22.94
C ILE A 66 -19.48 9.67 22.73
N LEU A 67 -19.55 10.14 21.47
CA LEU A 67 -19.92 11.53 21.20
C LEU A 67 -21.35 11.80 21.69
N PRO A 68 -21.62 12.99 22.24
CA PRO A 68 -22.94 13.39 22.69
C PRO A 68 -23.99 13.31 21.56
N GLU A 69 -25.25 12.97 21.88
CA GLU A 69 -26.33 12.86 20.90
C GLU A 69 -26.64 14.17 20.12
N LYS A 70 -26.17 15.31 20.64
CA LYS A 70 -26.20 16.58 19.93
C LYS A 70 -25.28 16.65 18.73
N ILE A 71 -24.34 15.68 18.57
CA ILE A 71 -23.39 15.62 17.46
C ILE A 71 -23.84 14.52 16.50
N GLU A 72 -24.32 14.94 15.34
CA GLU A 72 -24.68 14.05 14.24
C GLU A 72 -23.43 13.65 13.46
N SER A 73 -23.10 12.36 13.43
CA SER A 73 -21.90 11.85 12.76
C SER A 73 -22.21 11.24 11.41
N VAL A 74 -21.45 11.62 10.41
CA VAL A 74 -21.44 11.08 9.06
C VAL A 74 -20.16 10.26 8.86
N TYR A 75 -20.25 9.09 8.26
CA TYR A 75 -19.11 8.21 8.05
C TYR A 75 -18.85 7.93 6.57
N LEU A 76 -17.77 8.47 6.06
CA LEU A 76 -17.31 8.23 4.69
C LEU A 76 -16.24 7.12 4.69
N ALA A 77 -16.69 5.90 4.40
CA ALA A 77 -15.83 4.72 4.37
C ALA A 77 -15.03 4.56 3.08
N ASN A 78 -15.52 5.14 1.97
CA ASN A 78 -14.90 4.98 0.66
C ASN A 78 -13.95 6.16 0.35
N PRO A 79 -12.65 5.95 0.37
CA PRO A 79 -11.69 7.02 0.06
C PRO A 79 -11.61 7.34 -1.44
N SER A 80 -12.13 6.46 -2.31
CA SER A 80 -12.04 6.63 -3.77
C SER A 80 -13.23 7.39 -4.37
N VAL A 81 -13.91 8.21 -3.56
CA VAL A 81 -15.02 9.05 -4.05
C VAL A 81 -14.46 10.14 -4.96
N ALA A 82 -15.04 10.27 -6.16
CA ALA A 82 -14.69 11.33 -7.10
C ALA A 82 -15.08 12.72 -6.54
N PRO A 83 -14.39 13.80 -6.95
CA PRO A 83 -14.69 15.15 -6.46
C PRO A 83 -16.14 15.56 -6.66
N GLU A 84 -16.73 15.18 -7.79
CA GLU A 84 -18.12 15.44 -8.14
C GLU A 84 -19.12 14.70 -7.27
N ASP A 85 -18.74 13.51 -6.74
CA ASP A 85 -19.62 12.61 -6.00
C ASP A 85 -19.59 12.80 -4.48
N VAL A 86 -18.57 13.49 -3.95
CA VAL A 86 -18.41 13.62 -2.49
C VAL A 86 -19.59 14.30 -1.82
N LEU A 87 -20.17 15.31 -2.46
CA LEU A 87 -21.37 16.00 -1.96
C LEU A 87 -22.57 15.06 -1.90
N TYR A 88 -22.77 14.24 -2.93
CA TYR A 88 -23.86 13.27 -2.99
C TYR A 88 -23.67 12.18 -1.94
N ALA A 89 -22.42 11.73 -1.72
CA ALA A 89 -22.11 10.75 -0.68
C ALA A 89 -22.46 11.30 0.71
N ILE A 90 -22.06 12.53 1.02
CA ILE A 90 -22.40 13.18 2.29
C ILE A 90 -23.90 13.36 2.43
N ALA A 91 -24.58 13.83 1.39
CA ALA A 91 -26.03 14.01 1.39
C ALA A 91 -26.76 12.68 1.59
N PHE A 92 -26.24 11.59 1.01
CA PHE A 92 -26.79 10.25 1.18
C PHE A 92 -26.64 9.75 2.63
N GLU A 93 -25.46 9.89 3.21
CA GLU A 93 -25.20 9.50 4.61
C GLU A 93 -26.06 10.32 5.61
N LEU A 94 -26.30 11.60 5.32
CA LEU A 94 -27.24 12.45 6.07
C LEU A 94 -28.69 12.17 5.76
N GLN A 95 -29.00 11.19 4.92
CA GLN A 95 -30.36 10.79 4.50
C GLN A 95 -31.18 11.95 3.90
N LEU A 96 -30.50 12.89 3.21
CA LEU A 96 -31.18 14.01 2.56
C LEU A 96 -31.93 13.52 1.33
N LYS A 97 -33.17 14.06 1.16
CA LYS A 97 -34.00 13.77 -0.01
C LYS A 97 -33.47 14.53 -1.24
N VAL A 98 -32.44 13.99 -1.89
CA VAL A 98 -31.89 14.55 -3.11
C VAL A 98 -32.75 14.12 -4.31
N PRO A 99 -33.28 15.05 -5.14
CA PRO A 99 -34.01 14.72 -6.38
C PRO A 99 -33.09 13.95 -7.34
N LYS A 100 -33.63 13.01 -8.13
CA LYS A 100 -32.83 12.15 -9.05
C LYS A 100 -31.98 12.92 -10.06
N ASN A 101 -32.40 14.13 -10.45
CA ASN A 101 -31.71 14.99 -11.42
C ASN A 101 -31.21 16.28 -10.75
N ALA A 102 -30.96 16.28 -9.45
CA ALA A 102 -30.39 17.44 -8.78
C ALA A 102 -28.97 17.68 -9.28
N ASP A 103 -28.68 18.90 -9.67
CA ASP A 103 -27.33 19.35 -9.97
C ASP A 103 -26.53 19.57 -8.65
N ARG A 104 -25.22 19.74 -8.79
CA ARG A 104 -24.30 19.97 -7.67
C ARG A 104 -24.75 21.17 -6.80
N LEU A 105 -25.22 22.26 -7.44
CA LEU A 105 -25.66 23.46 -6.72
C LEU A 105 -26.87 23.15 -5.83
N LYS A 106 -27.80 22.37 -6.33
CA LYS A 106 -28.99 21.95 -5.59
C LYS A 106 -28.63 21.07 -4.39
N VAL A 107 -27.68 20.13 -4.56
CA VAL A 107 -27.22 19.29 -3.46
C VAL A 107 -26.50 20.11 -2.40
N MET A 108 -25.67 21.09 -2.81
CA MET A 108 -25.01 22.00 -1.88
C MET A 108 -26.01 22.85 -1.09
N GLN A 109 -27.07 23.38 -1.74
CA GLN A 109 -28.13 24.11 -1.06
C GLN A 109 -28.91 23.26 -0.04
N LEU A 110 -29.20 22.00 -0.39
CA LEU A 110 -29.86 21.06 0.51
C LEU A 110 -28.99 20.76 1.73
N LEU A 111 -27.68 20.50 1.49
CA LEU A 111 -26.73 20.28 2.56
C LEU A 111 -26.62 21.50 3.47
N GLN A 112 -26.43 22.69 2.92
CA GLN A 112 -26.34 23.93 3.68
C GLN A 112 -27.62 24.19 4.52
N SER A 113 -28.80 23.99 3.93
CA SER A 113 -30.06 24.13 4.64
C SER A 113 -30.17 23.13 5.79
N HIS A 114 -29.77 21.89 5.58
CA HIS A 114 -29.77 20.88 6.64
C HIS A 114 -28.84 21.27 7.78
N LEU A 115 -27.60 21.67 7.47
CA LEU A 115 -26.60 22.09 8.46
C LEU A 115 -27.07 23.30 9.27
N LEU A 116 -27.73 24.30 8.63
CA LEU A 116 -28.31 25.46 9.31
C LEU A 116 -29.44 25.05 10.25
N ASN A 117 -30.32 24.12 9.82
CA ASN A 117 -31.38 23.59 10.68
C ASN A 117 -30.82 22.86 11.89
N ARG A 118 -29.78 22.01 11.70
CA ARG A 118 -29.12 21.34 12.81
C ARG A 118 -28.46 22.32 13.77
N HIS A 119 -27.82 23.35 13.25
CA HIS A 119 -27.23 24.40 14.07
C HIS A 119 -28.32 25.17 14.87
N ALA A 120 -29.44 25.50 14.26
CA ALA A 120 -30.58 26.14 14.95
C ALA A 120 -31.19 25.26 16.06
N GLU A 121 -31.10 23.93 15.93
CA GLU A 121 -31.47 22.95 16.96
C GLU A 121 -30.39 22.79 18.07
N GLY A 122 -29.28 23.53 18.00
CA GLY A 122 -28.13 23.37 18.89
C GLY A 122 -27.31 22.07 18.65
N ARG A 123 -27.49 21.49 17.46
CA ARG A 123 -26.77 20.26 17.05
C ARG A 123 -25.62 20.62 16.11
N GLN A 124 -24.58 19.79 16.17
CA GLN A 124 -23.41 19.89 15.31
C GLN A 124 -23.35 18.69 14.35
N VAL A 125 -22.74 18.87 13.19
CA VAL A 125 -22.50 17.79 12.24
C VAL A 125 -21.00 17.57 12.08
N VAL A 126 -20.56 16.30 12.19
CA VAL A 126 -19.16 15.90 11.99
C VAL A 126 -19.05 14.82 10.93
N ILE A 127 -18.12 14.96 10.00
CA ILE A 127 -17.80 13.97 8.99
C ILE A 127 -16.52 13.24 9.38
N PHE A 128 -16.59 11.92 9.52
CA PHE A 128 -15.44 11.03 9.66
C PHE A 128 -15.07 10.49 8.30
N VAL A 129 -13.86 10.77 7.86
CA VAL A 129 -13.28 10.28 6.61
C VAL A 129 -12.22 9.27 6.94
N GLU A 130 -12.42 7.99 6.63
CA GLU A 130 -11.40 6.95 6.80
C GLU A 130 -10.55 6.79 5.54
N GLU A 131 -9.32 6.32 5.75
CA GLU A 131 -8.32 6.08 4.69
C GLU A 131 -8.11 7.31 3.78
N ALA A 132 -8.14 8.52 4.37
CA ALA A 132 -8.09 9.80 3.65
C ALA A 132 -6.85 9.96 2.75
N GLN A 133 -5.75 9.21 2.98
CA GLN A 133 -4.61 9.17 2.07
C GLN A 133 -4.94 8.56 0.71
N GLY A 134 -6.00 7.76 0.62
CA GLY A 134 -6.50 7.18 -0.64
C GLY A 134 -7.42 8.11 -1.43
N MET A 135 -7.77 9.29 -0.91
CA MET A 135 -8.59 10.26 -1.63
C MET A 135 -7.80 10.95 -2.75
N PRO A 136 -8.41 11.13 -3.94
CA PRO A 136 -7.87 12.04 -4.93
C PRO A 136 -7.64 13.44 -4.34
N LEU A 137 -6.57 14.11 -4.75
CA LEU A 137 -6.25 15.46 -4.25
C LEU A 137 -7.41 16.45 -4.50
N ALA A 138 -8.06 16.33 -5.67
CA ALA A 138 -9.23 17.15 -6.00
C ALA A 138 -10.43 16.89 -5.06
N THR A 139 -10.59 15.65 -4.57
CA THR A 139 -11.64 15.34 -3.57
C THR A 139 -11.29 15.95 -2.20
N LEU A 140 -10.03 15.97 -1.81
CA LEU A 140 -9.58 16.66 -0.59
C LEU A 140 -9.82 18.18 -0.69
N GLU A 141 -9.69 18.78 -1.88
CA GLU A 141 -10.05 20.18 -2.11
C GLU A 141 -11.57 20.42 -1.97
N GLU A 142 -12.41 19.49 -2.43
CA GLU A 142 -13.84 19.56 -2.17
C GLU A 142 -14.18 19.52 -0.67
N ILE A 143 -13.51 18.65 0.07
CA ILE A 143 -13.61 18.57 1.55
C ILE A 143 -13.23 19.93 2.17
N ARG A 144 -12.16 20.58 1.66
CA ARG A 144 -11.77 21.91 2.09
C ARG A 144 -12.87 22.96 1.82
N LEU A 145 -13.48 22.91 0.65
CA LEU A 145 -14.59 23.83 0.30
C LEU A 145 -15.78 23.67 1.25
N LEU A 146 -16.10 22.44 1.65
CA LEU A 146 -17.16 22.15 2.63
C LEU A 146 -16.85 22.75 4.01
N SER A 147 -15.58 22.83 4.40
CA SER A 147 -15.18 23.47 5.67
C SER A 147 -15.43 24.98 5.71
N ASN A 148 -15.81 25.59 4.58
CA ASN A 148 -16.26 27.00 4.51
C ASN A 148 -17.72 27.19 4.91
N LEU A 149 -18.47 26.10 5.12
CA LEU A 149 -19.85 26.21 5.57
C LEU A 149 -19.86 26.67 7.02
N GLU A 150 -20.14 27.95 7.22
CA GLU A 150 -20.11 28.61 8.53
C GLU A 150 -21.21 29.64 8.65
N THR A 151 -21.59 29.94 9.88
CA THR A 151 -22.36 31.15 10.24
C THR A 151 -21.38 32.32 10.46
N LYS A 152 -21.86 33.42 10.98
CA LYS A 152 -20.95 34.53 11.38
C LYS A 152 -20.04 34.17 12.57
N GLN A 153 -20.37 33.16 13.34
CA GLN A 153 -19.69 32.81 14.60
C GLN A 153 -19.21 31.39 14.66
N ASP A 154 -19.92 30.44 14.03
CA ASP A 154 -19.69 29.02 14.20
C ASP A 154 -19.48 28.29 12.89
N LYS A 155 -18.67 27.22 12.90
CA LYS A 155 -18.58 26.25 11.84
C LYS A 155 -19.81 25.33 11.85
N LEU A 156 -20.47 25.21 10.70
CA LEU A 156 -21.62 24.34 10.54
C LEU A 156 -21.24 22.88 10.38
N LEU A 157 -20.02 22.62 9.91
CA LEU A 157 -19.53 21.29 9.58
C LEU A 157 -18.10 21.12 10.09
N GLN A 158 -17.88 20.03 10.81
CA GLN A 158 -16.55 19.60 11.22
C GLN A 158 -16.11 18.37 10.42
N ILE A 159 -14.82 18.19 10.27
CA ILE A 159 -14.27 17.10 9.47
C ILE A 159 -13.11 16.48 10.23
N VAL A 160 -13.12 15.15 10.37
CA VAL A 160 -12.02 14.38 10.97
C VAL A 160 -11.46 13.44 9.91
N LEU A 161 -10.22 13.69 9.51
CA LEU A 161 -9.50 12.88 8.52
C LEU A 161 -8.67 11.83 9.23
N PHE A 162 -9.00 10.56 9.04
CA PHE A 162 -8.19 9.43 9.47
C PHE A 162 -7.36 8.92 8.31
N GLY A 163 -6.04 8.90 8.45
CA GLY A 163 -5.16 8.49 7.36
C GLY A 163 -3.88 7.79 7.82
N GLN A 164 -3.16 7.27 6.86
CA GLN A 164 -1.81 6.74 7.01
C GLN A 164 -0.81 7.89 6.88
N PRO A 165 0.49 7.69 7.19
CA PRO A 165 1.51 8.74 7.05
C PRO A 165 1.59 9.37 5.66
N GLU A 166 1.15 8.66 4.62
CA GLU A 166 1.05 9.17 3.25
C GLU A 166 0.07 10.35 3.14
N LEU A 167 -0.91 10.47 4.06
CA LEU A 167 -1.79 11.65 4.12
C LEU A 167 -0.98 12.93 4.37
N ASP A 168 0.05 12.87 5.20
CA ASP A 168 0.93 14.02 5.46
C ASP A 168 1.71 14.42 4.20
N ALA A 169 2.15 13.45 3.41
CA ALA A 169 2.78 13.70 2.12
C ALA A 169 1.80 14.36 1.14
N ASN A 170 0.58 13.80 1.00
CA ASN A 170 -0.46 14.38 0.16
C ASN A 170 -0.80 15.82 0.57
N LEU A 171 -0.96 16.08 1.87
CA LEU A 171 -1.26 17.43 2.40
C LEU A 171 -0.09 18.41 2.25
N SER A 172 1.11 17.92 1.96
CA SER A 172 2.29 18.76 1.72
C SER A 172 2.39 19.25 0.28
N GLU A 173 1.58 18.70 -0.62
CA GLU A 173 1.49 19.12 -2.02
C GLU A 173 1.03 20.58 -2.14
N THR A 174 1.63 21.32 -3.07
CA THR A 174 1.39 22.76 -3.25
C THR A 174 -0.08 23.09 -3.49
N HIS A 175 -0.80 22.21 -4.18
CA HIS A 175 -2.21 22.41 -4.56
C HIS A 175 -3.13 22.32 -3.34
N ILE A 176 -2.75 21.61 -2.28
CA ILE A 176 -3.59 21.32 -1.09
C ILE A 176 -3.11 22.10 0.13
N ARG A 177 -2.15 23.01 -0.04
CA ARG A 177 -1.63 23.82 1.05
C ARG A 177 -2.75 24.50 1.86
N GLN A 178 -3.79 25.00 1.20
CA GLN A 178 -4.92 25.64 1.86
C GLN A 178 -5.74 24.71 2.77
N LEU A 179 -5.85 23.42 2.44
CA LEU A 179 -6.47 22.42 3.32
C LEU A 179 -5.60 22.21 4.56
N ARG A 180 -4.28 22.06 4.38
CA ARG A 180 -3.33 21.89 5.48
C ARG A 180 -3.40 23.05 6.49
N GLU A 181 -3.52 24.29 6.02
CA GLU A 181 -3.62 25.48 6.87
C GLU A 181 -4.93 25.56 7.67
N ARG A 182 -5.95 24.75 7.29
CA ARG A 182 -7.23 24.65 8.00
C ARG A 182 -7.30 23.53 9.02
N ILE A 183 -6.27 22.68 9.06
CA ILE A 183 -6.17 21.63 10.07
C ILE A 183 -5.77 22.27 11.39
N THR A 184 -6.69 22.30 12.33
CA THR A 184 -6.50 22.88 13.65
C THR A 184 -5.77 21.94 14.60
N HIS A 185 -6.07 20.64 14.50
CA HIS A 185 -5.44 19.62 15.33
C HIS A 185 -4.92 18.46 14.50
N SER A 186 -3.74 17.98 14.87
CA SER A 186 -3.09 16.82 14.24
C SER A 186 -2.66 15.85 15.33
N PHE A 187 -3.25 14.66 15.32
CA PHE A 187 -2.96 13.58 16.26
C PHE A 187 -2.23 12.44 15.56
N HIS A 188 -1.31 11.81 16.27
CA HIS A 188 -0.58 10.64 15.77
C HIS A 188 -0.83 9.45 16.69
N LEU A 189 -1.25 8.31 16.11
CA LEU A 189 -1.34 7.04 16.81
C LEU A 189 0.00 6.33 16.72
N GLU A 190 0.75 6.42 17.80
CA GLU A 190 2.07 5.78 17.89
C GLU A 190 1.98 4.25 17.98
N PRO A 191 3.01 3.52 17.52
CA PRO A 191 3.13 2.10 17.79
C PRO A 191 3.15 1.81 19.28
N LEU A 192 2.51 0.71 19.71
CA LEU A 192 2.51 0.26 21.10
C LEU A 192 3.90 -0.17 21.56
N GLY A 193 4.35 0.34 22.68
CA GLY A 193 5.56 -0.15 23.34
C GLY A 193 5.41 -1.58 23.87
N THR A 194 6.50 -2.22 24.24
CA THR A 194 6.46 -3.61 24.76
C THR A 194 5.62 -3.72 26.04
N LYS A 195 5.63 -2.70 26.90
CA LYS A 195 4.80 -2.64 28.10
C LYS A 195 3.33 -2.54 27.73
N ASP A 196 3.00 -1.60 26.83
CA ASP A 196 1.63 -1.38 26.38
C ASP A 196 1.05 -2.62 25.68
N ILE A 197 1.88 -3.37 24.93
CA ILE A 197 1.46 -4.64 24.33
C ILE A 197 1.11 -5.66 25.42
N GLY A 198 1.89 -5.73 26.50
CA GLY A 198 1.54 -6.59 27.63
C GLY A 198 0.18 -6.25 28.24
N GLU A 199 -0.06 -4.97 28.49
CA GLU A 199 -1.34 -4.46 29.01
C GLU A 199 -2.49 -4.65 28.00
N TYR A 200 -2.23 -4.43 26.70
CA TYR A 200 -3.17 -4.68 25.61
C TYR A 200 -3.63 -6.14 25.56
N LEU A 201 -2.70 -7.09 25.63
CA LEU A 201 -3.02 -8.52 25.62
C LEU A 201 -3.91 -8.90 26.80
N ILE A 202 -3.59 -8.38 27.99
CA ILE A 202 -4.39 -8.63 29.21
C ILE A 202 -5.78 -8.01 29.09
N SER A 203 -5.87 -6.76 28.64
CA SER A 203 -7.14 -6.06 28.42
C SER A 203 -8.04 -6.84 27.45
N ARG A 204 -7.51 -7.29 26.32
CA ARG A 204 -8.24 -8.09 25.33
C ARG A 204 -8.73 -9.43 25.88
N LEU A 205 -7.88 -10.12 26.63
CA LEU A 205 -8.23 -11.40 27.26
C LEU A 205 -9.33 -11.21 28.32
N ARG A 206 -9.25 -10.15 29.14
CA ARG A 206 -10.28 -9.84 30.15
C ARG A 206 -11.61 -9.49 29.52
N ALA A 207 -11.62 -8.66 28.47
CA ALA A 207 -12.82 -8.36 27.70
C ALA A 207 -13.45 -9.63 27.11
N ALA A 208 -12.64 -10.61 26.72
CA ALA A 208 -13.12 -11.92 26.26
C ALA A 208 -13.52 -12.89 27.42
N GLY A 209 -13.60 -12.41 28.66
CA GLY A 209 -14.05 -13.18 29.82
C GLY A 209 -12.97 -14.00 30.49
N TYR A 210 -11.68 -13.76 30.25
CA TYR A 210 -10.60 -14.42 30.94
C TYR A 210 -10.32 -13.79 32.32
N HIS A 211 -10.31 -14.56 33.35
CA HIS A 211 -10.06 -14.11 34.76
C HIS A 211 -8.84 -14.75 35.41
N GLY A 212 -8.08 -15.55 34.66
CA GLY A 212 -6.93 -16.27 35.18
C GLY A 212 -5.63 -15.43 35.24
N PRO A 213 -4.50 -16.05 35.55
CA PRO A 213 -3.18 -15.45 35.61
C PRO A 213 -2.70 -15.07 34.18
N HIS A 214 -1.53 -14.41 34.07
CA HIS A 214 -0.98 -14.02 32.80
C HIS A 214 -0.75 -15.22 31.85
N LEU A 215 -1.52 -15.28 30.75
CA LEU A 215 -1.37 -16.32 29.73
C LEU A 215 -0.05 -16.19 28.95
N PHE A 216 0.40 -14.98 28.69
CA PHE A 216 1.64 -14.73 27.97
C PHE A 216 2.78 -14.51 28.97
N SER A 217 3.85 -15.29 28.84
CA SER A 217 5.07 -15.05 29.62
C SER A 217 5.74 -13.73 29.18
N ILE A 218 6.51 -13.09 30.06
CA ILE A 218 7.24 -11.84 29.76
C ILE A 218 8.14 -12.00 28.52
N ALA A 219 8.81 -13.14 28.41
CA ALA A 219 9.65 -13.44 27.25
C ALA A 219 8.84 -13.62 25.95
N ALA A 220 7.61 -14.17 26.05
CA ALA A 220 6.69 -14.27 24.92
C ALA A 220 6.22 -12.87 24.47
N ILE A 221 5.84 -11.99 25.42
CA ILE A 221 5.46 -10.60 25.13
C ILE A 221 6.59 -9.85 24.43
N LYS A 222 7.83 -9.93 24.94
CA LYS A 222 8.99 -9.30 24.29
C LYS A 222 9.19 -9.77 22.85
N LYS A 223 9.06 -11.08 22.62
CA LYS A 223 9.23 -11.66 21.28
C LYS A 223 8.10 -11.26 20.34
N LEU A 224 6.87 -11.25 20.82
CA LEU A 224 5.68 -10.83 20.08
C LEU A 224 5.77 -9.34 19.73
N SER A 225 6.14 -8.49 20.68
CA SER A 225 6.34 -7.06 20.50
C SER A 225 7.36 -6.75 19.39
N ALA A 226 8.49 -7.45 19.40
CA ALA A 226 9.53 -7.29 18.39
C ALA A 226 9.07 -7.67 16.97
N ALA A 227 8.15 -8.65 16.86
CA ALA A 227 7.62 -9.10 15.57
C ALA A 227 6.43 -8.27 15.11
N ALA A 228 5.60 -7.78 16.03
CA ALA A 228 4.42 -6.96 15.73
C ALA A 228 4.77 -5.50 15.43
N GLU A 229 5.97 -5.04 15.77
CA GLU A 229 6.41 -3.64 15.57
C GLU A 229 5.45 -2.62 16.19
N GLY A 230 4.76 -2.98 17.28
CA GLY A 230 3.80 -2.12 17.97
C GLY A 230 2.44 -1.96 17.29
N LEU A 231 2.17 -2.64 16.18
CA LEU A 231 0.92 -2.52 15.42
C LEU A 231 -0.14 -3.46 15.97
N ALA A 232 -1.24 -2.91 16.49
CA ALA A 232 -2.32 -3.66 17.17
C ALA A 232 -2.86 -4.81 16.29
N ARG A 233 -2.99 -4.62 14.97
CA ARG A 233 -3.42 -5.67 14.05
C ARG A 233 -2.45 -6.84 14.01
N ARG A 234 -1.14 -6.56 13.95
CA ARG A 234 -0.10 -7.61 13.99
C ARG A 234 -0.06 -8.29 15.35
N VAL A 235 -0.22 -7.52 16.44
CA VAL A 235 -0.33 -8.08 17.82
C VAL A 235 -1.48 -9.07 17.88
N ASN A 236 -2.67 -8.72 17.39
CA ASN A 236 -3.83 -9.61 17.38
C ASN A 236 -3.56 -10.90 16.61
N ILE A 237 -3.05 -10.81 15.40
CA ILE A 237 -2.75 -12.00 14.57
C ILE A 237 -1.75 -12.92 15.25
N LEU A 238 -0.66 -12.35 15.78
CA LEU A 238 0.38 -13.14 16.43
C LEU A 238 -0.09 -13.74 17.77
N ALA A 239 -0.90 -13.00 18.53
CA ALA A 239 -1.45 -13.47 19.79
C ALA A 239 -2.45 -14.61 19.57
N ASP A 240 -3.36 -14.49 18.62
CA ASP A 240 -4.34 -15.53 18.27
C ASP A 240 -3.64 -16.83 17.86
N LYS A 241 -2.68 -16.74 16.92
CA LYS A 241 -1.88 -17.89 16.47
C LYS A 241 -1.02 -18.48 17.60
N SER A 242 -0.53 -17.64 18.52
CA SER A 242 0.26 -18.13 19.68
C SER A 242 -0.59 -18.90 20.67
N LEU A 243 -1.85 -18.47 20.89
CA LEU A 243 -2.82 -19.23 21.69
C LEU A 243 -3.16 -20.57 21.04
N LEU A 244 -3.35 -20.57 19.72
CA LEU A 244 -3.60 -21.80 18.97
C LEU A 244 -2.41 -22.77 19.06
N ALA A 245 -1.18 -22.28 18.98
CA ALA A 245 0.02 -23.10 19.15
C ALA A 245 0.18 -23.66 20.57
N ALA A 246 -0.15 -22.86 21.60
CA ALA A 246 -0.12 -23.32 22.98
C ALA A 246 -1.23 -24.35 23.26
N TYR A 247 -2.40 -24.19 22.67
CA TYR A 247 -3.48 -25.17 22.71
C TYR A 247 -3.06 -26.50 22.06
N ALA A 248 -2.40 -26.45 20.91
CA ALA A 248 -1.91 -27.66 20.23
C ALA A 248 -0.86 -28.41 21.06
N ASP A 249 -0.04 -27.70 21.83
CA ASP A 249 0.92 -28.29 22.80
C ASP A 249 0.24 -28.68 24.13
N ASN A 250 -1.10 -28.49 24.27
CA ASN A 250 -1.88 -28.73 25.48
C ASN A 250 -1.33 -28.05 26.75
N VAL A 251 -0.90 -26.79 26.59
CA VAL A 251 -0.36 -25.99 27.70
C VAL A 251 -1.18 -24.73 27.93
N TYR A 252 -1.25 -24.25 29.17
CA TYR A 252 -2.04 -23.07 29.57
C TYR A 252 -1.24 -21.77 29.50
N GLN A 253 0.04 -21.80 29.20
CA GLN A 253 0.87 -20.59 29.10
C GLN A 253 1.56 -20.47 27.75
N VAL A 254 1.43 -19.29 27.16
CA VAL A 254 2.11 -18.94 25.92
C VAL A 254 3.57 -18.60 26.20
N THR A 255 4.48 -19.37 25.61
CA THR A 255 5.94 -19.22 25.73
C THR A 255 6.52 -18.64 24.44
N PRO A 256 7.81 -18.22 24.42
CA PRO A 256 8.49 -17.79 23.20
C PRO A 256 8.51 -18.82 22.07
N LYS A 257 8.35 -20.12 22.37
CA LYS A 257 8.24 -21.21 21.38
C LYS A 257 6.97 -21.03 20.54
N HIS A 258 5.82 -20.82 21.20
CA HIS A 258 4.51 -20.63 20.55
C HIS A 258 4.48 -19.36 19.70
N VAL A 259 5.03 -18.26 20.23
CA VAL A 259 5.19 -17.01 19.46
C VAL A 259 6.08 -17.20 18.25
N LYS A 260 7.16 -18.01 18.35
CA LYS A 260 8.01 -18.33 17.20
C LYS A 260 7.23 -19.08 16.11
N ALA A 261 6.42 -20.05 16.51
CA ALA A 261 5.54 -20.79 15.59
C ALA A 261 4.54 -19.83 14.90
N ALA A 262 3.89 -18.97 15.69
CA ALA A 262 2.97 -17.96 15.16
C ALA A 262 3.64 -16.99 14.16
N ILE A 263 4.87 -16.56 14.42
CA ILE A 263 5.65 -15.71 13.52
C ILE A 263 5.97 -16.47 12.22
N GLN A 264 6.37 -17.73 12.30
CA GLN A 264 6.70 -18.56 11.13
C GLN A 264 5.47 -18.83 10.24
N ASP A 265 4.29 -18.97 10.87
CA ASP A 265 3.01 -19.17 10.20
C ASP A 265 2.38 -17.85 9.71
N SER A 266 3.01 -16.72 9.95
CA SER A 266 2.57 -15.41 9.50
C SER A 266 3.55 -14.79 8.51
N GLU A 267 3.04 -13.92 7.63
CA GLU A 267 3.90 -13.20 6.66
C GLU A 267 4.89 -12.24 7.33
N PHE A 268 4.64 -11.86 8.59
CA PHE A 268 5.51 -10.94 9.35
C PHE A 268 6.87 -11.56 9.74
N GLY A 269 7.02 -12.88 9.63
CA GLY A 269 8.27 -13.59 9.95
C GLY A 269 9.32 -13.60 8.84
N ARG A 270 8.96 -13.18 7.64
CA ARG A 270 9.91 -13.06 6.54
C ARG A 270 10.75 -11.80 6.73
N LYS A 271 11.78 -11.90 7.58
CA LYS A 271 12.85 -10.89 7.59
C LYS A 271 13.42 -10.83 6.19
N THR A 272 13.31 -9.68 5.55
CA THR A 272 14.17 -9.35 4.41
C THR A 272 15.59 -9.67 4.83
N THR A 273 16.17 -10.68 4.20
CA THR A 273 17.53 -11.13 4.47
C THR A 273 18.41 -9.90 4.41
N ASN A 274 19.13 -9.63 5.50
CA ASN A 274 19.88 -8.38 5.65
C ASN A 274 21.04 -8.41 4.66
N TYR A 275 20.81 -8.03 3.42
CA TYR A 275 21.77 -7.95 2.32
C TYR A 275 23.04 -7.20 2.71
N LYS A 276 22.91 -6.24 3.66
CA LYS A 276 24.07 -5.51 4.21
C LYS A 276 25.15 -6.44 4.79
N ARG A 277 24.77 -7.52 5.47
CA ARG A 277 25.75 -8.49 6.02
C ARG A 277 26.48 -9.28 4.93
N TYR A 278 25.78 -9.64 3.85
CA TYR A 278 26.39 -10.30 2.70
C TYR A 278 27.29 -9.34 1.91
N PHE A 279 26.89 -8.07 1.76
CA PHE A 279 27.74 -7.06 1.13
C PHE A 279 29.02 -6.79 1.92
N ILE A 280 28.97 -6.72 3.26
CA ILE A 280 30.17 -6.56 4.10
C ILE A 280 31.10 -7.78 3.95
N GLY A 281 30.56 -9.00 3.97
CA GLY A 281 31.34 -10.23 3.76
C GLY A 281 31.96 -10.30 2.35
N ALA A 282 31.21 -9.95 1.32
CA ALA A 282 31.69 -9.91 -0.06
C ALA A 282 32.78 -8.83 -0.26
N SER A 283 32.62 -7.65 0.33
CA SER A 283 33.60 -6.57 0.28
C SER A 283 34.94 -6.98 0.96
N PHE A 284 34.82 -7.69 2.08
CA PHE A 284 36.03 -8.20 2.77
C PHE A 284 36.78 -9.27 1.95
N LEU A 285 36.05 -10.18 1.28
CA LEU A 285 36.63 -11.17 0.39
C LEU A 285 37.30 -10.55 -0.84
N ILE A 286 36.66 -9.53 -1.44
CA ILE A 286 37.23 -8.78 -2.57
C ILE A 286 38.51 -8.03 -2.13
N GLY A 287 38.49 -7.43 -0.93
CA GLY A 287 39.69 -6.78 -0.37
C GLY A 287 40.84 -7.74 -0.14
N LEU A 288 40.59 -8.95 0.39
CA LEU A 288 41.59 -10.01 0.55
C LEU A 288 42.16 -10.49 -0.79
N PHE A 289 41.29 -10.67 -1.79
CA PHE A 289 41.72 -11.06 -3.13
C PHE A 289 42.59 -9.99 -3.80
N ALA A 290 42.22 -8.71 -3.67
CA ALA A 290 43.02 -7.60 -4.17
C ALA A 290 44.38 -7.49 -3.46
N ALA A 291 44.42 -7.73 -2.15
CA ALA A 291 45.69 -7.77 -1.39
C ALA A 291 46.57 -8.92 -1.80
N ALA A 292 46.02 -10.13 -2.02
CA ALA A 292 46.75 -11.30 -2.47
C ALA A 292 47.31 -11.14 -3.89
N THR A 293 46.53 -10.58 -4.82
CA THR A 293 46.97 -10.29 -6.19
C THR A 293 48.03 -9.19 -6.21
N GLY A 294 47.86 -8.12 -5.40
CA GLY A 294 48.89 -7.08 -5.24
C GLY A 294 50.17 -7.59 -4.67
N TYR A 295 50.14 -8.50 -3.68
CA TYR A 295 51.34 -9.15 -3.11
C TYR A 295 52.03 -10.07 -4.12
N ALA A 296 51.26 -10.86 -4.89
CA ALA A 296 51.80 -11.71 -5.93
C ALA A 296 52.49 -10.90 -7.05
N TRP A 297 51.88 -9.77 -7.45
CA TRP A 297 52.42 -8.85 -8.43
C TRP A 297 53.72 -8.18 -7.93
N TRP A 298 53.75 -7.77 -6.63
CA TRP A 298 54.95 -7.23 -5.98
C TRP A 298 56.07 -8.24 -5.94
N GLN A 299 55.82 -9.51 -5.58
CA GLN A 299 56.80 -10.59 -5.63
C GLN A 299 57.32 -10.82 -7.05
N TYR A 300 56.45 -10.78 -8.06
CA TYR A 300 56.86 -10.96 -9.46
C TYR A 300 57.80 -9.85 -9.93
N GLN A 301 57.62 -8.62 -9.51
CA GLN A 301 58.51 -7.50 -9.84
C GLN A 301 59.87 -7.55 -9.11
N HIS A 302 59.95 -8.18 -7.94
CA HIS A 302 61.16 -8.22 -7.12
C HIS A 302 61.92 -9.56 -7.24
N GLN A 303 61.56 -10.43 -8.20
CA GLN A 303 62.39 -11.59 -8.50
C GLN A 303 63.71 -11.13 -9.11
N PRO A 304 64.88 -11.56 -8.56
CA PRO A 304 66.20 -11.24 -9.15
C PRO A 304 66.29 -11.86 -10.55
N LYS A 305 66.47 -11.01 -11.55
CA LYS A 305 66.74 -11.47 -12.91
C LYS A 305 67.98 -12.33 -12.87
N ALA A 306 67.82 -13.64 -13.13
CA ALA A 306 68.95 -14.55 -13.29
C ALA A 306 69.85 -14.06 -14.44
N ALA A 307 71.11 -13.80 -14.15
CA ALA A 307 72.07 -13.38 -15.11
C ALA A 307 72.23 -14.49 -16.16
N VAL A 308 71.93 -14.19 -17.39
CA VAL A 308 72.22 -15.06 -18.54
C VAL A 308 73.73 -15.03 -18.76
N VAL A 309 74.39 -16.12 -18.39
CA VAL A 309 75.81 -16.35 -18.72
C VAL A 309 75.92 -16.68 -20.20
N ASN A 310 76.37 -15.71 -20.99
CA ASN A 310 76.72 -15.93 -22.40
C ASN A 310 77.99 -16.83 -22.49
N ASN A 311 77.79 -18.07 -22.88
CA ASN A 311 78.90 -18.88 -23.40
C ASN A 311 79.09 -18.61 -24.90
N VAL A 312 80.17 -17.90 -25.20
CA VAL A 312 80.69 -17.71 -26.53
C VAL A 312 81.30 -19.00 -27.03
N VAL A 313 80.83 -19.58 -28.10
CA VAL A 313 81.62 -20.50 -28.93
C VAL A 313 81.63 -19.98 -30.36
N ALA A 314 82.79 -19.58 -30.81
CA ALA A 314 83.12 -19.13 -32.16
C ALA A 314 83.26 -20.32 -33.13
N ALA A 315 82.83 -20.14 -34.38
CA ALA A 315 83.38 -20.64 -35.62
C ALA A 315 82.51 -20.23 -36.82
N VAL A 316 82.99 -19.39 -37.61
CA VAL A 316 83.76 -19.43 -38.86
C VAL A 316 82.86 -19.49 -40.13
N SER A 317 83.14 -18.42 -40.97
CA SER A 317 83.08 -18.28 -42.45
C SER A 317 81.80 -18.26 -43.22
N THR A 318 81.42 -17.09 -43.67
CA THR A 318 81.43 -16.44 -45.03
C THR A 318 81.05 -17.28 -46.24
N PRO A 319 80.66 -16.69 -47.39
CA PRO A 319 79.74 -15.59 -47.70
C PRO A 319 78.90 -15.86 -48.98
N LEU A 320 78.28 -14.82 -49.46
CA LEU A 320 77.68 -14.55 -50.85
C LEU A 320 76.20 -14.76 -50.94
N ALA A 321 75.45 -13.90 -51.40
CA ALA A 321 75.38 -12.82 -52.33
C ALA A 321 74.06 -12.08 -52.17
N SER A 322 74.12 -10.79 -52.19
CA SER A 322 73.06 -9.86 -52.60
C SER A 322 72.90 -9.97 -54.14
N PRO A 323 71.95 -9.41 -54.88
CA PRO A 323 71.14 -8.25 -54.55
C PRO A 323 69.64 -8.32 -55.07
N ALA A 324 68.87 -7.43 -54.72
CA ALA A 324 68.17 -6.48 -55.57
C ALA A 324 66.82 -5.95 -54.97
N THR A 325 66.90 -4.75 -54.58
CA THR A 325 65.78 -3.76 -54.66
C THR A 325 65.41 -3.52 -56.14
N PRO A 326 64.32 -2.91 -56.57
CA PRO A 326 63.74 -1.72 -55.96
C PRO A 326 62.20 -1.63 -56.01
N SER A 327 61.73 -0.77 -55.21
CA SER A 327 61.17 0.56 -55.49
C SER A 327 59.70 0.68 -55.83
N PHE A 328 59.21 1.63 -55.18
CA PHE A 328 58.34 2.78 -55.53
C PHE A 328 56.85 2.49 -55.70
N ILE A 329 56.08 3.22 -55.17
CA ILE A 329 55.52 4.61 -55.28
C ILE A 329 54.13 4.46 -54.76
N ASP A 330 53.56 5.23 -54.02
CA ASP A 330 53.39 6.63 -53.69
C ASP A 330 51.91 6.91 -53.44
N GLN A 331 51.74 7.68 -52.46
CA GLN A 331 50.81 8.78 -52.33
C GLN A 331 49.30 8.58 -52.53
N SER A 332 48.67 8.88 -51.45
CA SER A 332 47.91 10.12 -51.27
C SER A 332 46.44 10.13 -51.75
N ILE A 333 45.77 10.84 -50.93
CA ILE A 333 44.69 11.84 -51.11
C ILE A 333 43.41 11.37 -50.41
N LEU A 334 43.21 11.92 -49.23
CA LEU A 334 42.32 13.09 -48.95
C LEU A 334 40.98 13.05 -49.68
N ASN A 335 39.93 12.92 -48.94
CA ASN A 335 38.96 13.97 -48.73
C ASN A 335 37.73 13.45 -47.97
N ASN A 336 37.48 14.10 -46.90
CA ASN A 336 36.25 14.85 -46.58
C ASN A 336 35.03 14.52 -47.45
N GLN A 337 33.95 14.12 -46.81
CA GLN A 337 32.76 14.94 -46.86
C GLN A 337 31.71 14.54 -45.79
N THR A 338 31.44 15.50 -44.96
CA THR A 338 30.25 15.77 -44.22
C THR A 338 29.00 15.64 -45.09
N THR A 339 27.98 14.91 -44.64
CA THR A 339 26.62 15.18 -45.12
C THR A 339 25.59 14.83 -44.04
N THR A 340 25.14 15.83 -43.33
CA THR A 340 23.79 16.30 -43.05
C THR A 340 22.66 15.26 -42.98
N MET A 341 22.05 15.22 -41.81
CA MET A 341 20.66 14.76 -41.60
C MET A 341 19.66 15.49 -42.47
N PRO A 342 18.59 14.85 -42.87
CA PRO A 342 17.36 15.58 -43.18
C PRO A 342 16.28 15.31 -42.10
N ALA A 343 15.55 16.39 -41.87
CA ALA A 343 14.48 16.63 -40.96
C ALA A 343 13.30 15.67 -41.07
N ALA A 344 12.66 15.46 -39.92
CA ALA A 344 11.36 14.84 -39.78
C ALA A 344 10.28 15.56 -40.56
N LYS A 345 9.53 14.84 -41.37
CA LYS A 345 8.23 15.26 -41.90
C LYS A 345 7.13 14.66 -41.01
N SER A 346 6.44 15.55 -40.35
CA SER A 346 5.13 15.37 -39.76
C SER A 346 4.14 14.82 -40.79
N VAL A 347 3.54 13.67 -40.49
CA VAL A 347 2.33 13.22 -41.18
C VAL A 347 1.26 13.08 -40.12
N ALA A 348 0.34 14.03 -40.10
CA ALA A 348 -0.91 13.95 -39.43
C ALA A 348 -1.77 12.85 -40.08
N SER A 349 -2.01 11.76 -39.39
CA SER A 349 -3.03 10.78 -39.77
C SER A 349 -4.28 11.00 -38.98
N THR A 350 -5.28 11.49 -39.64
CA THR A 350 -6.69 11.54 -39.27
C THR A 350 -7.18 10.16 -38.90
N LEU A 351 -7.50 9.96 -37.61
CA LEU A 351 -8.20 8.76 -37.13
C LEU A 351 -9.70 8.93 -37.40
N THR A 352 -10.17 8.22 -38.37
CA THR A 352 -11.59 7.90 -38.60
C THR A 352 -12.02 6.90 -37.52
N PRO A 353 -13.18 7.03 -36.89
CA PRO A 353 -13.63 6.06 -35.89
C PRO A 353 -13.98 4.73 -36.56
N ALA A 354 -13.38 3.66 -36.05
CA ALA A 354 -13.63 2.31 -36.50
C ALA A 354 -15.06 1.85 -36.11
N VAL A 355 -15.73 1.27 -37.07
CA VAL A 355 -17.04 0.63 -37.04
C VAL A 355 -17.01 -0.52 -36.00
N PRO A 356 -18.03 -0.75 -35.16
CA PRO A 356 -18.02 -1.81 -34.16
C PRO A 356 -18.03 -3.20 -34.81
N ALA A 357 -17.09 -4.01 -34.35
CA ALA A 357 -16.95 -5.41 -34.76
C ALA A 357 -18.19 -6.25 -34.39
N SER A 358 -18.53 -7.26 -35.19
CA SER A 358 -19.71 -8.10 -35.03
C SER A 358 -19.65 -8.95 -33.77
N VAL A 359 -20.83 -9.30 -33.20
CA VAL A 359 -21.00 -10.08 -31.94
C VAL A 359 -20.25 -11.43 -31.98
N GLY A 360 -20.05 -12.01 -33.15
CA GLY A 360 -19.31 -13.27 -33.34
C GLY A 360 -17.81 -13.17 -33.08
N GLU A 361 -17.18 -12.03 -33.44
CA GLU A 361 -15.74 -11.80 -33.22
C GLU A 361 -15.40 -11.57 -31.75
N VAL A 362 -16.36 -11.07 -30.96
CA VAL A 362 -16.19 -10.81 -29.52
C VAL A 362 -16.14 -12.08 -28.72
N ARG A 363 -17.08 -13.00 -28.96
CA ARG A 363 -17.10 -14.32 -28.30
C ARG A 363 -15.78 -15.04 -28.58
N SER A 364 -15.32 -15.02 -29.82
CA SER A 364 -14.04 -15.60 -30.19
C SER A 364 -12.84 -14.98 -29.47
N LEU A 365 -12.88 -13.69 -29.15
CA LEU A 365 -11.77 -12.99 -28.49
C LEU A 365 -11.76 -13.25 -26.99
N VAL A 366 -12.92 -13.32 -26.34
CA VAL A 366 -13.06 -13.67 -24.92
C VAL A 366 -12.69 -15.14 -24.71
N ASP A 367 -13.18 -16.05 -25.54
CA ASP A 367 -12.86 -17.47 -25.46
C ASP A 367 -11.37 -17.73 -25.69
N LYS A 368 -10.77 -17.05 -26.65
CA LYS A 368 -9.34 -17.12 -26.93
C LYS A 368 -8.48 -16.63 -25.75
N ARG A 369 -8.91 -15.55 -25.10
CA ARG A 369 -8.22 -15.05 -23.92
C ARG A 369 -8.41 -15.92 -22.68
N LEU A 370 -9.58 -16.53 -22.51
CA LEU A 370 -9.82 -17.52 -21.44
C LEU A 370 -8.96 -18.78 -21.61
N GLU A 371 -8.78 -19.27 -22.84
CA GLU A 371 -7.89 -20.40 -23.11
C GLU A 371 -6.42 -20.08 -22.84
N VAL A 372 -5.95 -18.91 -23.26
CA VAL A 372 -4.59 -18.41 -22.97
C VAL A 372 -4.39 -18.27 -21.45
N THR A 373 -5.38 -17.76 -20.73
CA THR A 373 -5.33 -17.66 -19.27
C THR A 373 -5.24 -19.03 -18.61
N LYS A 374 -6.01 -19.99 -19.07
CA LYS A 374 -6.01 -21.38 -18.57
C LYS A 374 -4.65 -22.05 -18.79
N SER A 375 -4.06 -21.89 -19.97
CA SER A 375 -2.73 -22.43 -20.28
C SER A 375 -1.63 -21.75 -19.44
N HIS A 376 -1.73 -20.44 -19.22
CA HIS A 376 -0.80 -19.70 -18.39
C HIS A 376 -0.86 -20.11 -16.91
N LEU A 377 -2.06 -20.34 -16.37
CA LEU A 377 -2.26 -20.82 -14.99
C LEU A 377 -1.69 -22.24 -14.78
N LEU A 378 -1.79 -23.10 -15.78
CA LEU A 378 -1.23 -24.45 -15.73
C LEU A 378 0.31 -24.46 -15.81
N SER A 379 0.91 -23.42 -16.39
CA SER A 379 2.37 -23.25 -16.54
C SER A 379 3.00 -22.26 -15.55
N ALA A 380 2.19 -21.57 -14.74
CA ALA A 380 2.66 -20.52 -13.83
C ALA A 380 3.50 -21.09 -12.67
N SER A 381 4.64 -20.46 -12.42
CA SER A 381 5.47 -20.78 -11.25
C SER A 381 4.83 -20.20 -9.96
N PRO A 382 5.17 -20.73 -8.76
CA PRO A 382 4.62 -20.26 -7.49
C PRO A 382 4.85 -18.76 -7.17
N SER A 383 5.68 -18.09 -7.95
CA SER A 383 5.99 -16.66 -7.79
C SER A 383 5.14 -15.73 -8.67
N THR A 384 4.20 -16.25 -9.43
CA THR A 384 3.34 -15.44 -10.30
C THR A 384 2.33 -14.64 -9.45
N ILE A 385 2.45 -13.31 -9.48
CA ILE A 385 1.52 -12.41 -8.77
C ILE A 385 0.34 -12.15 -9.69
N THR A 386 -0.87 -12.53 -9.25
CA THR A 386 -2.12 -12.22 -9.94
C THR A 386 -2.74 -10.98 -9.31
N LEU A 387 -2.84 -9.89 -10.08
CA LEU A 387 -3.48 -8.66 -9.65
C LEU A 387 -4.96 -8.68 -10.07
N GLN A 388 -5.87 -8.68 -9.09
CA GLN A 388 -7.30 -8.51 -9.37
C GLN A 388 -7.61 -7.02 -9.51
N ILE A 389 -7.72 -6.54 -10.76
CA ILE A 389 -7.90 -5.10 -11.04
C ILE A 389 -9.36 -4.68 -10.85
N LYS A 390 -10.33 -5.54 -11.12
CA LYS A 390 -11.77 -5.25 -10.92
C LYS A 390 -12.59 -6.55 -10.86
N SER A 391 -13.48 -6.67 -9.88
CA SER A 391 -14.55 -7.66 -9.91
C SER A 391 -15.81 -6.99 -10.47
N LEU A 392 -16.28 -7.43 -11.61
CA LEU A 392 -17.58 -7.03 -12.14
C LEU A 392 -18.65 -7.85 -11.40
N LEU A 393 -19.26 -7.25 -10.37
CA LEU A 393 -20.47 -7.77 -9.75
C LEU A 393 -21.60 -7.61 -10.78
N THR A 394 -22.04 -8.73 -11.32
CA THR A 394 -23.23 -8.75 -12.16
C THR A 394 -24.47 -8.86 -11.26
N ASP A 395 -25.13 -7.71 -11.00
CA ASP A 395 -26.49 -7.76 -10.52
C ASP A 395 -27.36 -8.42 -11.62
N ALA A 396 -27.84 -9.61 -11.33
CA ALA A 396 -28.54 -10.48 -12.26
C ALA A 396 -29.92 -10.01 -12.69
N LYS A 397 -30.32 -8.76 -12.40
CA LYS A 397 -31.68 -8.27 -12.61
C LYS A 397 -31.87 -7.14 -13.61
N LEU A 398 -30.83 -6.58 -14.19
CA LEU A 398 -31.02 -5.45 -15.13
C LEU A 398 -30.06 -5.54 -16.32
N SER A 399 -30.66 -5.75 -17.49
CA SER A 399 -30.14 -5.65 -18.86
C SER A 399 -29.55 -6.91 -19.49
N GLY A 400 -29.96 -7.16 -20.76
CA GLY A 400 -29.67 -8.35 -21.53
C GLY A 400 -28.17 -8.60 -21.79
N GLU A 401 -27.84 -9.85 -22.04
CA GLU A 401 -26.47 -10.38 -22.19
C GLU A 401 -25.59 -9.59 -23.21
N GLN A 402 -26.18 -8.98 -24.20
CA GLN A 402 -25.45 -8.23 -25.25
C GLN A 402 -24.76 -6.93 -24.73
N ASN A 403 -25.35 -6.28 -23.72
CA ASN A 403 -24.82 -5.04 -23.19
C ASN A 403 -23.60 -5.22 -22.24
N LYS A 404 -23.43 -6.44 -21.71
CA LYS A 404 -22.33 -6.78 -20.79
C LYS A 404 -21.03 -7.05 -21.49
N ASP A 405 -21.08 -7.71 -22.65
CA ASP A 405 -19.89 -8.05 -23.44
C ASP A 405 -19.28 -6.79 -24.08
N ASP A 406 -20.10 -5.83 -24.46
CA ASP A 406 -19.63 -4.54 -25.03
C ASP A 406 -19.00 -3.64 -23.95
N GLN A 407 -19.55 -3.61 -22.74
CA GLN A 407 -18.94 -2.91 -21.62
C GLN A 407 -17.60 -3.53 -21.20
N LEU A 408 -17.52 -4.86 -21.20
CA LEU A 408 -16.28 -5.58 -20.90
C LEU A 408 -15.17 -5.28 -21.92
N LYS A 409 -15.52 -5.16 -23.20
CA LYS A 409 -14.59 -4.79 -24.28
C LYS A 409 -13.99 -3.41 -24.08
N VAL A 410 -14.87 -2.43 -23.85
CA VAL A 410 -14.45 -1.03 -23.67
C VAL A 410 -13.52 -0.91 -22.46
N GLU A 411 -13.84 -1.60 -21.37
CA GLU A 411 -13.02 -1.56 -20.17
C GLU A 411 -11.68 -2.30 -20.34
N LEU A 412 -11.65 -3.44 -21.03
CA LEU A 412 -10.41 -4.15 -21.34
C LEU A 412 -9.50 -3.34 -22.27
N ALA A 413 -10.07 -2.68 -23.29
CA ALA A 413 -9.31 -1.80 -24.16
C ALA A 413 -8.72 -0.61 -23.41
N ARG A 414 -9.49 -0.01 -22.50
CA ARG A 414 -9.06 1.09 -21.65
C ARG A 414 -7.93 0.69 -20.68
N ILE A 415 -8.06 -0.46 -20.02
CA ILE A 415 -7.03 -0.98 -19.10
C ILE A 415 -5.75 -1.33 -19.85
N SER A 416 -5.86 -1.96 -21.02
CA SER A 416 -4.70 -2.28 -21.87
C SER A 416 -3.94 -1.02 -22.30
N GLN A 417 -4.66 0.03 -22.65
CA GLN A 417 -4.08 1.30 -23.09
C GLN A 417 -3.46 2.10 -21.92
N GLN A 418 -4.06 2.03 -20.72
CA GLN A 418 -3.54 2.73 -19.53
C GLN A 418 -2.29 2.08 -18.92
N LEU A 419 -2.14 0.77 -19.06
CA LEU A 419 -1.07 0.01 -18.41
C LEU A 419 0.03 -0.42 -19.38
N GLU A 420 -0.07 -0.09 -20.67
CA GLU A 420 0.87 -0.55 -21.73
C GLU A 420 1.11 -2.08 -21.68
N ILE A 421 0.09 -2.85 -21.29
CA ILE A 421 0.19 -4.31 -21.12
C ILE A 421 -0.47 -4.99 -22.33
N ASP A 422 0.32 -5.71 -23.10
CA ASP A 422 -0.16 -6.47 -24.26
C ASP A 422 -0.99 -7.71 -23.90
N ASN A 423 -0.88 -8.22 -22.67
CA ASN A 423 -1.52 -9.46 -22.22
C ASN A 423 -2.30 -9.26 -20.93
N ILE A 424 -3.62 -9.10 -21.04
CA ILE A 424 -4.54 -9.11 -19.88
C ILE A 424 -5.23 -10.48 -19.81
N TYR A 425 -5.09 -11.15 -18.67
CA TYR A 425 -5.72 -12.44 -18.39
C TYR A 425 -7.06 -12.25 -17.69
N LEU A 426 -8.08 -13.02 -18.12
CA LEU A 426 -9.44 -12.97 -17.60
C LEU A 426 -9.78 -14.22 -16.79
N TYR A 427 -10.40 -14.02 -15.63
CA TYR A 427 -10.92 -15.11 -14.79
C TYR A 427 -12.42 -15.02 -14.65
N ARG A 428 -13.12 -16.13 -14.79
CA ARG A 428 -14.53 -16.24 -14.43
C ARG A 428 -14.62 -16.92 -13.06
N LYS A 429 -15.10 -16.23 -12.05
CA LYS A 429 -15.41 -16.82 -10.75
C LYS A 429 -16.70 -17.63 -10.92
N ILE A 430 -16.61 -18.95 -10.86
CA ILE A 430 -17.78 -19.83 -10.74
C ILE A 430 -18.20 -19.75 -9.28
N GLN A 431 -19.32 -19.12 -9.01
CA GLN A 431 -19.97 -19.20 -7.71
C GLN A 431 -20.72 -20.54 -7.72
N ASN A 432 -20.25 -21.50 -6.94
CA ASN A 432 -21.07 -22.66 -6.61
C ASN A 432 -22.16 -22.17 -5.67
N ASP A 433 -23.37 -22.03 -6.19
CA ASP A 433 -24.58 -22.02 -5.40
C ASP A 433 -24.77 -23.44 -4.89
N GLU A 434 -24.26 -23.72 -3.69
CA GLU A 434 -24.78 -24.82 -2.89
C GLU A 434 -25.94 -24.28 -2.07
N THR A 435 -27.11 -24.78 -2.40
CA THR A 435 -28.38 -24.68 -1.68
C THR A 435 -28.26 -25.15 -0.22
#